data_8db399068792f6f20a9cab55588d5611
#
_entry.id   8db399068792f6f20a9cab55588d5611
#
_cell.length_a   1.000
_cell.length_b   1.000
_cell.length_c   1.000
_cell.angle_alpha   90.00
_cell.angle_beta   90.00
_cell.angle_gamma   90.00
#
_symmetry.space_group_name_H-M   'P 1'
#
loop_
_entity.id
_entity.type
_entity.pdbx_description
1 polymer ?
#
loop_
_entity_poly.entity_id
_entity_poly.type
_entity_poly.pdbx_seq_one_letter_code
_entity_poly.pdbx_strand_id
1 'polypeptide(L)'
;MNFAPLGTFILGLMGIGVAYKSGFLNTLNKVIAKVFPRKMLTFLIVLLGVIFSMFYDVGYVILIPMAAILFRDLGRHPSAGICAAFAGITFGSGANIVANSLDSSLLPYTKSATTILDATYKVNTNGNLIFMLVSTLLVAYIGTIITERVIIPKLGKYNFEEEEIENRKQEPTKTEIKGLIIAIISVVAILLPIIYCIIPGLPFSGLLLYLKDSGYVNQLFGSNSYFYKGSVFIFSFLLMLAGLVYGLRVKTFKNNRDFVDGMNYYLKDLSSLLV
;
A
#
# COMPACT_ATOMS: atom_id res chain seq x y z
N MET A 1 20.86 -15.70 -10.84
CA MET A 1 19.47 -15.26 -11.07
C MET A 1 19.37 -13.74 -10.89
N ASN A 2 19.23 -12.96 -11.98
CA ASN A 2 19.00 -11.51 -11.92
C ASN A 2 17.51 -11.21 -11.96
N PHE A 3 16.78 -11.55 -10.88
CA PHE A 3 15.39 -11.15 -10.75
C PHE A 3 15.35 -9.80 -10.02
N ALA A 4 15.31 -8.73 -10.81
CA ALA A 4 15.37 -7.36 -10.30
C ALA A 4 14.32 -7.03 -9.20
N PRO A 5 13.08 -7.56 -9.20
CA PRO A 5 12.10 -7.32 -8.14
C PRO A 5 12.39 -8.03 -6.81
N LEU A 6 13.34 -8.98 -6.75
CA LEU A 6 13.60 -9.75 -5.52
C LEU A 6 13.95 -8.85 -4.33
N GLY A 7 14.77 -7.82 -4.57
CA GLY A 7 15.16 -6.87 -3.52
C GLY A 7 13.98 -6.07 -2.96
N THR A 8 13.06 -5.64 -3.81
CA THR A 8 11.87 -4.91 -3.39
C THR A 8 10.90 -5.81 -2.61
N PHE A 9 10.76 -7.09 -3.03
CA PHE A 9 9.98 -8.08 -2.28
C PHE A 9 10.55 -8.35 -0.88
N ILE A 10 11.85 -8.59 -0.78
CA ILE A 10 12.52 -8.81 0.51
C ILE A 10 12.27 -7.62 1.44
N LEU A 11 12.51 -6.40 0.96
CA LEU A 11 12.30 -5.18 1.76
C LEU A 11 10.85 -5.04 2.22
N GLY A 12 9.87 -5.25 1.34
CA GLY A 12 8.45 -5.16 1.68
C GLY A 12 8.04 -6.19 2.73
N LEU A 13 8.46 -7.46 2.56
CA LEU A 13 8.16 -8.54 3.50
C LEU A 13 8.82 -8.34 4.87
N MET A 14 10.03 -7.75 4.93
CA MET A 14 10.66 -7.38 6.20
C MET A 14 9.80 -6.37 6.98
N GLY A 15 9.31 -5.31 6.33
CA GLY A 15 8.45 -4.32 6.98
C GLY A 15 7.14 -4.92 7.49
N ILE A 16 6.47 -5.72 6.65
CA ILE A 16 5.22 -6.41 7.03
C ILE A 16 5.47 -7.42 8.14
N GLY A 17 6.57 -8.17 8.08
CA GLY A 17 6.95 -9.18 9.07
C GLY A 17 7.12 -8.58 10.46
N VAL A 18 7.84 -7.45 10.58
CA VAL A 18 7.99 -6.74 11.86
C VAL A 18 6.65 -6.21 12.36
N ALA A 19 5.84 -5.59 11.48
CA ALA A 19 4.54 -5.07 11.84
C ALA A 19 3.55 -6.18 12.26
N TYR A 20 3.64 -7.36 11.66
CA TYR A 20 2.83 -8.51 12.02
C TYR A 20 3.30 -9.16 13.33
N LYS A 21 4.59 -9.50 13.43
CA LYS A 21 5.17 -10.18 14.61
C LYS A 21 5.06 -9.35 15.89
N SER A 22 5.13 -8.03 15.79
CA SER A 22 4.90 -7.13 16.93
C SER A 22 3.48 -7.16 17.48
N GLY A 23 2.48 -7.60 16.68
CA GLY A 23 1.04 -7.49 16.96
C GLY A 23 0.42 -6.17 16.51
N PHE A 24 1.19 -5.26 15.90
CA PHE A 24 0.69 -3.97 15.41
C PHE A 24 -0.46 -4.13 14.41
N LEU A 25 -0.26 -4.99 13.38
CA LEU A 25 -1.29 -5.21 12.35
C LEU A 25 -2.55 -5.86 12.95
N ASN A 26 -2.40 -6.81 13.87
CA ASN A 26 -3.55 -7.45 14.53
C ASN A 26 -4.39 -6.42 15.30
N THR A 27 -3.75 -5.59 16.11
CA THR A 27 -4.45 -4.53 16.87
C THR A 27 -5.07 -3.49 15.94
N LEU A 28 -4.35 -3.07 14.89
CA LEU A 28 -4.87 -2.15 13.88
C LEU A 28 -6.12 -2.72 13.21
N ASN A 29 -6.06 -3.97 12.76
CA ASN A 29 -7.17 -4.65 12.09
C ASN A 29 -8.40 -4.80 13.00
N LYS A 30 -8.20 -5.10 14.30
CA LYS A 30 -9.28 -5.15 15.29
C LYS A 30 -9.95 -3.77 15.47
N VAL A 31 -9.17 -2.69 15.52
CA VAL A 31 -9.72 -1.33 15.63
C VAL A 31 -10.47 -0.94 14.36
N ILE A 32 -9.90 -1.21 13.18
CA ILE A 32 -10.54 -0.96 11.89
C ILE A 32 -11.87 -1.73 11.78
N ALA A 33 -11.89 -2.99 12.21
CA ALA A 33 -13.08 -3.85 12.17
C ALA A 33 -14.24 -3.34 13.05
N LYS A 34 -13.94 -2.61 14.13
CA LYS A 34 -14.94 -1.98 15.00
C LYS A 34 -15.55 -0.72 14.36
N VAL A 35 -14.76 0.01 13.57
CA VAL A 35 -15.17 1.30 12.99
C VAL A 35 -15.90 1.11 11.67
N PHE A 36 -15.44 0.16 10.85
CA PHE A 36 -15.94 0.00 9.48
C PHE A 36 -16.70 -1.33 9.28
N PRO A 37 -17.88 -1.31 8.62
CA PRO A 37 -18.57 -2.53 8.24
C PRO A 37 -17.75 -3.32 7.18
N ARG A 38 -17.89 -4.65 7.19
CA ARG A 38 -17.10 -5.57 6.35
C ARG A 38 -17.08 -5.20 4.86
N LYS A 39 -18.22 -4.81 4.28
CA LYS A 39 -18.31 -4.41 2.86
C LYS A 39 -17.55 -3.13 2.57
N MET A 40 -17.55 -2.19 3.53
CA MET A 40 -16.80 -0.94 3.42
C MET A 40 -15.29 -1.20 3.46
N LEU A 41 -14.84 -2.19 4.23
CA LEU A 41 -13.43 -2.59 4.24
C LEU A 41 -12.99 -3.16 2.89
N THR A 42 -13.82 -3.95 2.22
CA THR A 42 -13.53 -4.42 0.86
C THR A 42 -13.41 -3.24 -0.10
N PHE A 43 -14.34 -2.27 -0.01
CA PHE A 43 -14.28 -1.06 -0.82
C PHE A 43 -12.99 -0.26 -0.58
N LEU A 44 -12.60 -0.09 0.68
CA LEU A 44 -11.36 0.61 1.05
C LEU A 44 -10.12 -0.11 0.52
N ILE A 45 -10.08 -1.44 0.55
CA ILE A 45 -8.95 -2.21 0.01
C ILE A 45 -8.83 -2.03 -1.51
N VAL A 46 -9.95 -2.13 -2.25
CA VAL A 46 -9.95 -1.91 -3.71
C VAL A 46 -9.55 -0.46 -4.03
N LEU A 47 -10.10 0.51 -3.30
CA LEU A 47 -9.77 1.92 -3.46
C LEU A 47 -8.29 2.21 -3.16
N LEU A 48 -7.76 1.65 -2.07
CA LEU A 48 -6.34 1.72 -1.77
C LEU A 48 -5.50 1.07 -2.87
N GLY A 49 -5.96 -0.05 -3.43
CA GLY A 49 -5.33 -0.68 -4.59
C GLY A 49 -5.18 0.28 -5.76
N VAL A 50 -6.28 0.98 -6.12
CA VAL A 50 -6.24 2.01 -7.17
C VAL A 50 -5.24 3.11 -6.84
N ILE A 51 -5.25 3.62 -5.62
CA ILE A 51 -4.31 4.68 -5.20
C ILE A 51 -2.86 4.17 -5.22
N PHE A 52 -2.61 2.97 -4.69
CA PHE A 52 -1.26 2.40 -4.63
C PHE A 52 -0.70 2.00 -6.01
N SER A 53 -1.52 1.95 -7.06
CA SER A 53 -1.02 1.77 -8.43
C SER A 53 -0.12 2.92 -8.92
N MET A 54 -0.19 4.09 -8.25
CA MET A 54 0.70 5.24 -8.52
C MET A 54 2.14 5.02 -8.03
N PHE A 55 2.32 4.15 -7.04
CA PHE A 55 3.61 3.93 -6.41
C PHE A 55 4.20 2.64 -6.96
N TYR A 56 5.25 2.70 -7.70
CA TYR A 56 6.00 1.56 -8.25
C TYR A 56 5.40 0.19 -7.82
N ASP A 57 6.19 -0.70 -7.19
CA ASP A 57 5.76 -2.03 -6.78
C ASP A 57 5.07 -2.07 -5.38
N VAL A 58 4.84 -0.92 -4.74
CA VAL A 58 4.29 -0.86 -3.36
C VAL A 58 2.96 -1.59 -3.23
N GLY A 59 2.06 -1.39 -4.19
CA GLY A 59 0.76 -2.06 -4.19
C GLY A 59 0.90 -3.58 -4.17
N TYR A 60 1.71 -4.12 -5.04
CA TYR A 60 1.92 -5.57 -5.16
C TYR A 60 2.65 -6.16 -3.95
N VAL A 61 3.70 -5.49 -3.48
CA VAL A 61 4.59 -6.01 -2.45
C VAL A 61 4.02 -5.83 -1.04
N ILE A 62 3.32 -4.73 -0.78
CA ILE A 62 2.86 -4.35 0.56
C ILE A 62 1.35 -4.51 0.70
N LEU A 63 0.55 -3.93 -0.21
CA LEU A 63 -0.90 -3.90 -0.04
C LEU A 63 -1.54 -5.29 -0.18
N ILE A 64 -1.08 -6.12 -1.13
CA ILE A 64 -1.66 -7.47 -1.31
C ILE A 64 -1.48 -8.34 -0.06
N PRO A 65 -0.26 -8.51 0.51
CA PRO A 65 -0.12 -9.26 1.75
C PRO A 65 -0.89 -8.65 2.93
N MET A 66 -0.92 -7.34 3.06
CA MET A 66 -1.69 -6.67 4.10
C MET A 66 -3.20 -6.91 3.95
N ALA A 67 -3.73 -6.92 2.73
CA ALA A 67 -5.12 -7.23 2.47
C ALA A 67 -5.46 -8.69 2.82
N ALA A 68 -4.55 -9.64 2.54
CA ALA A 68 -4.70 -11.03 2.96
C ALA A 68 -4.78 -11.16 4.48
N ILE A 69 -3.87 -10.49 5.20
CA ILE A 69 -3.84 -10.48 6.67
C ILE A 69 -5.11 -9.85 7.22
N LEU A 70 -5.54 -8.70 6.68
CA LEU A 70 -6.76 -8.03 7.12
C LEU A 70 -8.00 -8.92 6.94
N PHE A 71 -8.16 -9.55 5.77
CA PHE A 71 -9.31 -10.43 5.52
C PHE A 71 -9.30 -11.64 6.46
N ARG A 72 -8.14 -12.25 6.69
CA ARG A 72 -7.96 -13.34 7.65
C ARG A 72 -8.36 -12.91 9.07
N ASP A 73 -7.85 -11.77 9.55
CA ASP A 73 -8.14 -11.25 10.89
C ASP A 73 -9.62 -10.89 11.05
N LEU A 74 -10.33 -10.56 9.97
CA LEU A 74 -11.77 -10.33 9.93
C LEU A 74 -12.62 -11.61 9.82
N GLY A 75 -11.99 -12.79 9.80
CA GLY A 75 -12.67 -14.06 9.64
C GLY A 75 -13.19 -14.31 8.23
N ARG A 76 -12.50 -13.78 7.22
CA ARG A 76 -12.82 -13.93 5.79
C ARG A 76 -11.71 -14.70 5.10
N HIS A 77 -12.00 -15.25 3.93
CA HIS A 77 -11.00 -15.97 3.16
C HIS A 77 -9.86 -15.03 2.71
N PRO A 78 -8.58 -15.28 3.06
CA PRO A 78 -7.45 -14.40 2.74
C PRO A 78 -7.31 -14.15 1.24
N SER A 79 -7.56 -15.18 0.40
CA SER A 79 -7.49 -15.05 -1.05
C SER A 79 -8.48 -14.02 -1.62
N ALA A 80 -9.61 -13.77 -0.94
CA ALA A 80 -10.53 -12.71 -1.36
C ALA A 80 -9.90 -11.32 -1.16
N GLY A 81 -9.11 -11.13 -0.09
CA GLY A 81 -8.34 -9.92 0.14
C GLY A 81 -7.26 -9.71 -0.93
N ILE A 82 -6.55 -10.79 -1.28
CA ILE A 82 -5.57 -10.78 -2.38
C ILE A 82 -6.23 -10.35 -3.69
N CYS A 83 -7.34 -10.99 -4.06
CA CYS A 83 -8.07 -10.65 -5.29
C CYS A 83 -8.56 -9.20 -5.30
N ALA A 84 -9.09 -8.70 -4.18
CA ALA A 84 -9.58 -7.32 -4.07
C ALA A 84 -8.45 -6.30 -4.25
N ALA A 85 -7.32 -6.50 -3.55
CA ALA A 85 -6.17 -5.62 -3.66
C ALA A 85 -5.55 -5.67 -5.06
N PHE A 86 -5.34 -6.87 -5.61
CA PHE A 86 -4.79 -7.06 -6.95
C PHE A 86 -5.67 -6.40 -8.02
N ALA A 87 -6.99 -6.59 -7.97
CA ALA A 87 -7.91 -5.96 -8.88
C ALA A 87 -7.83 -4.42 -8.81
N GLY A 88 -7.79 -3.85 -7.59
CA GLY A 88 -7.62 -2.41 -7.38
C GLY A 88 -6.34 -1.89 -8.03
N ILE A 89 -5.20 -2.54 -7.78
CA ILE A 89 -3.89 -2.12 -8.31
C ILE A 89 -3.87 -2.21 -9.84
N THR A 90 -4.35 -3.33 -10.40
CA THR A 90 -4.29 -3.58 -11.85
C THR A 90 -5.20 -2.64 -12.62
N PHE A 91 -6.45 -2.45 -12.18
CA PHE A 91 -7.36 -1.51 -12.82
C PHE A 91 -7.08 -0.05 -12.48
N GLY A 92 -6.35 0.20 -11.39
CA GLY A 92 -5.92 1.53 -10.97
C GLY A 92 -4.94 2.21 -11.93
N SER A 93 -4.30 1.48 -12.83
CA SER A 93 -3.41 2.07 -13.84
C SER A 93 -4.16 2.97 -14.83
N GLY A 94 -5.45 2.71 -15.08
CA GLY A 94 -6.32 3.54 -15.93
C GLY A 94 -7.23 4.50 -15.17
N ALA A 95 -7.21 4.46 -13.84
CA ALA A 95 -8.02 5.31 -12.97
C ALA A 95 -7.16 5.73 -11.78
N ASN A 96 -7.19 6.99 -11.38
CA ASN A 96 -6.48 7.44 -10.19
C ASN A 96 -6.95 8.82 -9.73
N ILE A 97 -6.43 9.29 -8.60
CA ILE A 97 -6.71 10.64 -8.08
C ILE A 97 -5.77 11.71 -8.65
N VAL A 98 -4.67 11.31 -9.27
CA VAL A 98 -3.67 12.17 -9.93
C VAL A 98 -3.17 11.45 -11.18
N ALA A 99 -2.72 12.19 -12.20
CA ALA A 99 -2.04 11.62 -13.36
C ALA A 99 -0.87 10.72 -12.93
N ASN A 100 -0.81 9.53 -13.48
CA ASN A 100 0.19 8.53 -13.14
C ASN A 100 1.34 8.46 -14.17
N SER A 101 2.26 7.51 -14.00
CA SER A 101 3.39 7.34 -14.92
C SER A 101 2.95 6.94 -16.34
N LEU A 102 1.80 6.27 -16.49
CA LEU A 102 1.24 5.91 -17.79
C LEU A 102 0.77 7.16 -18.54
N ASP A 103 0.01 8.04 -17.87
CA ASP A 103 -0.44 9.32 -18.44
C ASP A 103 0.76 10.15 -18.88
N SER A 104 1.79 10.21 -18.05
CA SER A 104 3.04 10.93 -18.35
C SER A 104 3.77 10.36 -19.57
N SER A 105 3.76 9.04 -19.73
CA SER A 105 4.39 8.35 -20.87
C SER A 105 3.62 8.55 -22.18
N LEU A 106 2.29 8.67 -22.11
CA LEU A 106 1.42 8.88 -23.28
C LEU A 106 1.32 10.35 -23.69
N LEU A 107 1.61 11.29 -22.79
CA LEU A 107 1.50 12.73 -23.04
C LEU A 107 2.28 13.22 -24.27
N PRO A 108 3.55 12.80 -24.55
CA PRO A 108 4.28 13.21 -25.74
C PRO A 108 3.57 12.82 -27.04
N TYR A 109 2.99 11.62 -27.10
CA TYR A 109 2.25 11.13 -28.27
C TYR A 109 0.99 11.95 -28.51
N THR A 110 0.24 12.25 -27.44
CA THR A 110 -0.95 13.12 -27.51
C THR A 110 -0.57 14.52 -27.99
N LYS A 111 0.53 15.10 -27.48
CA LYS A 111 1.03 16.40 -27.94
C LYS A 111 1.38 16.38 -29.41
N SER A 112 2.09 15.35 -29.90
CA SER A 112 2.45 15.22 -31.31
C SER A 112 1.21 15.11 -32.19
N ALA A 113 0.19 14.37 -31.79
CA ALA A 113 -1.05 14.24 -32.54
C ALA A 113 -1.85 15.55 -32.57
N THR A 114 -1.93 16.30 -31.46
CA THR A 114 -2.66 17.57 -31.42
C THR A 114 -2.01 18.67 -32.22
N THR A 115 -0.66 18.72 -32.29
CA THR A 115 0.05 19.72 -33.13
C THR A 115 -0.20 19.56 -34.62
N ILE A 116 -0.62 18.37 -35.09
CA ILE A 116 -1.02 18.13 -36.47
C ILE A 116 -2.36 18.82 -36.78
N LEU A 117 -3.27 18.86 -35.79
CA LEU A 117 -4.61 19.44 -35.99
C LEU A 117 -4.63 20.93 -35.65
N ASP A 118 -3.98 21.33 -34.56
CA ASP A 118 -3.87 22.70 -34.10
C ASP A 118 -2.54 22.91 -33.35
N ALA A 119 -1.62 23.62 -34.00
CA ALA A 119 -0.29 23.91 -33.42
C ALA A 119 -0.34 24.83 -32.20
N THR A 120 -1.47 25.51 -31.94
CA THR A 120 -1.65 26.41 -30.79
C THR A 120 -2.24 25.69 -29.57
N TYR A 121 -2.79 24.49 -29.73
CA TYR A 121 -3.43 23.77 -28.65
C TYR A 121 -2.43 23.25 -27.61
N LYS A 122 -2.64 23.64 -26.35
CA LYS A 122 -1.81 23.20 -25.23
C LYS A 122 -2.48 22.02 -24.53
N VAL A 123 -1.93 20.83 -24.68
CA VAL A 123 -2.38 19.64 -23.96
C VAL A 123 -2.02 19.79 -22.48
N ASN A 124 -3.03 19.66 -21.60
CA ASN A 124 -2.83 19.65 -20.15
C ASN A 124 -2.76 18.21 -19.65
N THR A 125 -1.72 17.88 -18.87
CA THR A 125 -1.54 16.56 -18.22
C THR A 125 -2.73 16.16 -17.34
N ASN A 126 -3.38 17.15 -16.73
CA ASN A 126 -4.53 16.94 -15.84
C ASN A 126 -5.89 17.04 -16.55
N GLY A 127 -5.92 17.05 -17.89
CA GLY A 127 -7.17 17.19 -18.67
C GLY A 127 -8.22 16.11 -18.34
N ASN A 128 -7.77 14.92 -18.00
CA ASN A 128 -8.63 13.76 -17.67
C ASN A 128 -8.90 13.58 -16.17
N LEU A 129 -8.49 14.52 -15.31
CA LEU A 129 -8.56 14.33 -13.85
C LEU A 129 -9.97 13.98 -13.35
N ILE A 130 -11.00 14.67 -13.83
CA ILE A 130 -12.39 14.42 -13.43
C ILE A 130 -12.81 12.99 -13.83
N PHE A 131 -12.50 12.59 -15.06
CA PHE A 131 -12.78 11.24 -15.54
C PHE A 131 -12.06 10.19 -14.68
N MET A 132 -10.80 10.42 -14.34
CA MET A 132 -10.01 9.52 -13.50
C MET A 132 -10.59 9.39 -12.09
N LEU A 133 -11.01 10.48 -11.47
CA LEU A 133 -11.66 10.47 -10.14
C LEU A 133 -12.97 9.66 -10.15
N VAL A 134 -13.83 9.89 -11.15
CA VAL A 134 -15.08 9.13 -11.28
C VAL A 134 -14.78 7.66 -11.54
N SER A 135 -13.83 7.36 -12.44
CA SER A 135 -13.41 5.99 -12.73
C SER A 135 -12.83 5.29 -11.51
N THR A 136 -12.09 5.99 -10.65
CA THR A 136 -11.56 5.45 -9.39
C THR A 136 -12.68 4.96 -8.47
N LEU A 137 -13.71 5.77 -8.27
CA LEU A 137 -14.86 5.39 -7.44
C LEU A 137 -15.65 4.24 -8.07
N LEU A 138 -15.80 4.26 -9.39
CA LEU A 138 -16.50 3.21 -10.14
C LEU A 138 -15.76 1.87 -10.05
N VAL A 139 -14.44 1.87 -10.26
CA VAL A 139 -13.59 0.66 -10.13
C VAL A 139 -13.64 0.13 -8.69
N ALA A 140 -13.54 0.99 -7.68
CA ALA A 140 -13.63 0.60 -6.29
C ALA A 140 -15.01 -0.02 -5.96
N TYR A 141 -16.09 0.54 -6.48
CA TYR A 141 -17.44 0.04 -6.28
C TYR A 141 -17.67 -1.31 -6.98
N ILE A 142 -17.33 -1.42 -8.27
CA ILE A 142 -17.48 -2.67 -9.04
C ILE A 142 -16.60 -3.77 -8.46
N GLY A 143 -15.33 -3.47 -8.15
CA GLY A 143 -14.41 -4.42 -7.54
C GLY A 143 -14.93 -4.95 -6.20
N THR A 144 -15.57 -4.09 -5.41
CA THR A 144 -16.26 -4.50 -4.17
C THR A 144 -17.41 -5.46 -4.44
N ILE A 145 -18.28 -5.14 -5.39
CA ILE A 145 -19.42 -6.00 -5.72
C ILE A 145 -18.96 -7.39 -6.20
N ILE A 146 -17.95 -7.42 -7.08
CA ILE A 146 -17.41 -8.68 -7.60
C ILE A 146 -16.78 -9.48 -6.46
N THR A 147 -16.00 -8.85 -5.60
CA THR A 147 -15.37 -9.53 -4.46
C THR A 147 -16.43 -10.11 -3.51
N GLU A 148 -17.43 -9.31 -3.13
CA GLU A 148 -18.46 -9.71 -2.15
C GLU A 148 -19.45 -10.73 -2.70
N ARG A 149 -19.89 -10.59 -3.95
CA ARG A 149 -20.96 -11.40 -4.51
C ARG A 149 -20.50 -12.58 -5.36
N VAL A 150 -19.26 -12.54 -5.86
CA VAL A 150 -18.75 -13.58 -6.76
C VAL A 150 -17.56 -14.31 -6.13
N ILE A 151 -16.52 -13.58 -5.70
CA ILE A 151 -15.25 -14.20 -5.26
C ILE A 151 -15.45 -14.89 -3.91
N ILE A 152 -15.98 -14.20 -2.90
CA ILE A 152 -16.16 -14.77 -1.55
C ILE A 152 -17.09 -16.01 -1.57
N PRO A 153 -18.25 -16.00 -2.23
CA PRO A 153 -19.10 -17.19 -2.32
C PRO A 153 -18.41 -18.37 -3.04
N LYS A 154 -17.59 -18.10 -4.07
CA LYS A 154 -16.86 -19.15 -4.80
C LYS A 154 -15.71 -19.77 -4.00
N LEU A 155 -15.04 -18.99 -3.17
CA LEU A 155 -13.94 -19.46 -2.32
C LEU A 155 -14.44 -20.32 -1.15
N GLY A 156 -15.69 -20.15 -0.74
CA GLY A 156 -16.25 -20.87 0.38
C GLY A 156 -15.70 -20.44 1.74
N LYS A 157 -15.82 -21.35 2.72
CA LYS A 157 -15.31 -21.12 4.09
C LYS A 157 -13.83 -21.41 4.16
N TYR A 158 -13.07 -20.51 4.78
CA TYR A 158 -11.67 -20.74 5.13
C TYR A 158 -11.61 -21.44 6.49
N ASN A 159 -10.80 -22.50 6.57
CA ASN A 159 -10.56 -23.21 7.82
C ASN A 159 -9.51 -22.45 8.63
N PHE A 160 -9.96 -21.81 9.69
CA PHE A 160 -9.08 -21.11 10.62
C PHE A 160 -8.55 -22.05 11.68
N GLU A 161 -7.32 -21.83 12.11
CA GLU A 161 -6.76 -22.49 13.27
C GLU A 161 -7.46 -22.01 14.55
N GLU A 162 -7.53 -22.85 15.58
CA GLU A 162 -8.20 -22.53 16.85
C GLU A 162 -7.63 -21.25 17.49
N GLU A 163 -6.30 -21.10 17.45
CA GLU A 163 -5.60 -19.92 17.95
C GLU A 163 -6.01 -18.63 17.21
N GLU A 164 -6.20 -18.69 15.89
CA GLU A 164 -6.67 -17.55 15.09
C GLU A 164 -8.10 -17.16 15.44
N ILE A 165 -8.96 -18.14 15.74
CA ILE A 165 -10.35 -17.91 16.17
C ILE A 165 -10.39 -17.24 17.53
N GLU A 166 -9.55 -17.68 18.47
CA GLU A 166 -9.47 -17.13 19.80
C GLU A 166 -8.93 -15.70 19.81
N ASN A 167 -7.86 -15.45 19.06
CA ASN A 167 -7.27 -14.11 18.91
C ASN A 167 -8.25 -13.08 18.34
N ARG A 168 -9.14 -13.49 17.43
CA ARG A 168 -10.18 -12.59 16.88
C ARG A 168 -11.24 -12.19 17.89
N LYS A 169 -11.57 -13.07 18.84
CA LYS A 169 -12.59 -12.80 19.86
C LYS A 169 -12.09 -11.84 20.95
N GLN A 170 -10.77 -11.75 21.12
CA GLN A 170 -10.17 -10.88 22.12
C GLN A 170 -10.22 -9.41 21.71
N GLU A 171 -10.77 -8.58 22.57
CA GLU A 171 -10.72 -7.13 22.37
C GLU A 171 -9.33 -6.57 22.68
N PRO A 172 -8.88 -5.53 21.92
CA PRO A 172 -7.60 -4.90 22.20
C PRO A 172 -7.60 -4.26 23.59
N THR A 173 -6.56 -4.53 24.34
CA THR A 173 -6.36 -3.97 25.68
C THR A 173 -6.05 -2.47 25.61
N LYS A 174 -6.24 -1.76 26.73
CA LYS A 174 -5.89 -0.33 26.83
C LYS A 174 -4.41 -0.08 26.52
N THR A 175 -3.53 -1.02 26.84
CA THR A 175 -2.08 -0.93 26.56
C THR A 175 -1.81 -1.06 25.06
N GLU A 176 -2.48 -1.99 24.39
CA GLU A 176 -2.37 -2.16 22.92
C GLU A 176 -2.89 -0.95 22.17
N ILE A 177 -4.03 -0.37 22.59
CA ILE A 177 -4.56 0.85 21.98
C ILE A 177 -3.58 2.02 22.16
N LYS A 178 -3.00 2.21 23.36
CA LYS A 178 -1.98 3.23 23.58
C LYS A 178 -0.73 2.99 22.74
N GLY A 179 -0.29 1.72 22.63
CA GLY A 179 0.81 1.31 21.77
C GLY A 179 0.56 1.66 20.30
N LEU A 180 -0.66 1.37 19.81
CA LEU A 180 -1.10 1.69 18.44
C LEU A 180 -1.05 3.19 18.18
N ILE A 181 -1.57 4.02 19.09
CA ILE A 181 -1.57 5.47 18.96
C ILE A 181 -0.13 6.02 18.87
N ILE A 182 0.76 5.55 19.76
CA ILE A 182 2.17 5.98 19.78
C ILE A 182 2.88 5.55 18.48
N ALA A 183 2.63 4.34 18.00
CA ALA A 183 3.17 3.86 16.75
C ALA A 183 2.70 4.71 15.55
N ILE A 184 1.42 5.05 15.49
CA ILE A 184 0.87 5.93 14.44
C ILE A 184 1.51 7.33 14.52
N ILE A 185 1.64 7.90 15.73
CA ILE A 185 2.29 9.21 15.91
C ILE A 185 3.74 9.16 15.43
N SER A 186 4.49 8.08 15.71
CA SER A 186 5.88 7.94 15.25
C SER A 186 5.98 7.85 13.73
N VAL A 187 5.04 7.13 13.08
CA VAL A 187 4.94 7.06 11.62
C VAL A 187 4.66 8.44 11.03
N VAL A 188 3.70 9.17 11.59
CA VAL A 188 3.39 10.55 11.15
C VAL A 188 4.58 11.48 11.32
N ALA A 189 5.30 11.38 12.43
CA ALA A 189 6.49 12.20 12.69
C ALA A 189 7.62 11.97 11.66
N ILE A 190 7.79 10.74 11.16
CA ILE A 190 8.75 10.43 10.08
C ILE A 190 8.18 10.76 8.70
N LEU A 191 6.87 10.65 8.52
CA LEU A 191 6.23 11.01 7.26
C LEU A 191 6.34 12.50 6.94
N LEU A 192 6.31 13.38 7.95
CA LEU A 192 6.43 14.83 7.77
C LEU A 192 7.74 15.25 7.07
N PRO A 193 8.95 14.82 7.49
CA PRO A 193 10.18 15.07 6.74
C PRO A 193 10.16 14.50 5.32
N ILE A 194 9.57 13.32 5.11
CA ILE A 194 9.44 12.72 3.76
C ILE A 194 8.55 13.61 2.88
N ILE A 195 7.42 14.07 3.40
CA ILE A 195 6.54 15.02 2.70
C ILE A 195 7.31 16.33 2.40
N TYR A 196 8.10 16.84 3.34
CA TYR A 196 8.94 18.01 3.11
C TYR A 196 9.91 17.80 1.93
N CYS A 197 10.53 16.62 1.83
CA CYS A 197 11.45 16.28 0.73
C CYS A 197 10.79 16.14 -0.65
N ILE A 198 9.47 16.06 -0.74
CA ILE A 198 8.74 16.02 -2.02
C ILE A 198 8.14 17.38 -2.42
N ILE A 199 8.21 18.42 -1.58
CA ILE A 199 7.70 19.76 -1.91
C ILE A 199 8.81 20.55 -2.62
N PRO A 200 8.61 21.07 -3.85
CA PRO A 200 9.62 21.89 -4.51
C PRO A 200 9.67 23.31 -3.96
N GLY A 201 10.84 23.96 -4.04
CA GLY A 201 10.97 25.40 -3.81
C GLY A 201 11.24 25.86 -2.38
N LEU A 202 11.36 24.95 -1.41
CA LEU A 202 11.78 25.27 -0.05
C LEU A 202 13.28 24.94 0.14
N PRO A 203 13.99 25.55 1.12
CA PRO A 203 15.37 25.23 1.43
C PRO A 203 15.52 23.76 1.79
N PHE A 204 16.49 23.07 1.18
CA PHE A 204 16.75 21.62 1.37
C PHE A 204 15.55 20.69 1.07
N SER A 205 14.54 21.18 0.34
CA SER A 205 13.40 20.36 -0.10
C SER A 205 13.62 19.81 -1.53
N GLY A 206 12.66 18.99 -2.00
CA GLY A 206 12.70 18.43 -3.36
C GLY A 206 13.79 17.36 -3.59
N LEU A 207 14.42 16.85 -2.54
CA LEU A 207 15.50 15.85 -2.63
C LEU A 207 15.01 14.52 -3.24
N LEU A 208 13.74 14.20 -3.08
CA LEU A 208 13.13 12.99 -3.61
C LEU A 208 12.52 13.18 -5.00
N LEU A 209 12.55 14.41 -5.54
CA LEU A 209 12.06 14.74 -6.87
C LEU A 209 13.15 14.57 -7.93
N TYR A 210 12.75 14.26 -9.15
CA TYR A 210 13.64 14.34 -10.31
C TYR A 210 13.38 15.65 -11.05
N LEU A 211 14.09 16.71 -10.63
CA LEU A 211 13.84 18.10 -11.07
C LEU A 211 14.10 18.36 -12.57
N LYS A 212 14.74 17.42 -13.30
CA LYS A 212 14.95 17.53 -14.74
C LYS A 212 13.69 17.31 -15.56
N ASP A 213 12.69 16.63 -15.00
CA ASP A 213 11.44 16.38 -15.69
C ASP A 213 10.51 17.60 -15.62
N SER A 214 9.73 17.82 -16.69
CA SER A 214 8.77 18.92 -16.75
C SER A 214 7.49 18.57 -15.98
N GLY A 215 7.09 19.43 -15.05
CA GLY A 215 5.86 19.29 -14.25
C GLY A 215 6.02 18.44 -12.99
N TYR A 216 5.39 18.89 -11.91
CA TYR A 216 5.51 18.30 -10.58
C TYR A 216 5.13 16.82 -10.52
N VAL A 217 4.07 16.44 -11.22
CA VAL A 217 3.62 15.03 -11.25
C VAL A 217 4.69 14.12 -11.85
N ASN A 218 5.36 14.54 -12.92
CA ASN A 218 6.45 13.77 -13.54
C ASN A 218 7.69 13.74 -12.65
N GLN A 219 8.00 14.84 -11.97
CA GLN A 219 9.11 14.90 -11.01
C GLN A 219 8.90 13.95 -9.84
N LEU A 220 7.64 13.70 -9.43
CA LEU A 220 7.28 12.86 -8.28
C LEU A 220 7.04 11.40 -8.65
N PHE A 221 6.25 11.14 -9.72
CA PHE A 221 5.81 9.80 -10.12
C PHE A 221 6.40 9.32 -11.44
N GLY A 222 7.25 10.10 -12.09
CA GLY A 222 7.95 9.68 -13.30
C GLY A 222 8.92 8.53 -13.02
N SER A 223 9.23 7.74 -14.05
CA SER A 223 10.12 6.58 -13.96
C SER A 223 11.54 6.90 -13.44
N ASN A 224 11.97 8.15 -13.52
CA ASN A 224 13.26 8.63 -13.03
C ASN A 224 13.21 9.19 -11.60
N SER A 225 12.03 9.40 -11.04
CA SER A 225 11.85 9.96 -9.70
C SER A 225 12.48 9.09 -8.61
N TYR A 226 13.18 9.72 -7.69
CA TYR A 226 13.75 9.05 -6.53
C TYR A 226 12.66 8.59 -5.55
N PHE A 227 11.61 9.39 -5.39
CA PHE A 227 10.45 9.02 -4.57
C PHE A 227 9.74 7.79 -5.12
N TYR A 228 9.48 7.76 -6.44
CA TYR A 228 8.81 6.65 -7.10
C TYR A 228 9.59 5.35 -6.96
N LYS A 229 10.90 5.37 -7.25
CA LYS A 229 11.79 4.21 -7.13
C LYS A 229 12.00 3.77 -5.68
N GLY A 230 12.08 4.72 -4.75
CA GLY A 230 12.27 4.47 -3.33
C GLY A 230 10.99 4.17 -2.54
N SER A 231 9.83 4.21 -3.19
CA SER A 231 8.53 4.10 -2.52
C SER A 231 8.37 2.80 -1.71
N VAL A 232 8.78 1.65 -2.24
CA VAL A 232 8.73 0.36 -1.50
C VAL A 232 9.57 0.43 -0.22
N PHE A 233 10.76 1.00 -0.30
CA PHE A 233 11.62 1.17 0.88
C PHE A 233 10.95 2.09 1.91
N ILE A 234 10.42 3.23 1.48
CA ILE A 234 9.75 4.20 2.36
C ILE A 234 8.57 3.55 3.08
N PHE A 235 7.66 2.91 2.35
CA PHE A 235 6.49 2.26 2.96
C PHE A 235 6.86 1.08 3.86
N SER A 236 7.83 0.26 3.44
CA SER A 236 8.34 -0.84 4.27
C SER A 236 8.99 -0.34 5.55
N PHE A 237 9.80 0.72 5.46
CA PHE A 237 10.43 1.34 6.62
C PHE A 237 9.40 1.92 7.61
N LEU A 238 8.36 2.58 7.11
CA LEU A 238 7.27 3.10 7.95
C LEU A 238 6.52 1.97 8.68
N LEU A 239 6.26 0.84 8.00
CA LEU A 239 5.65 -0.34 8.62
C LEU A 239 6.58 -0.97 9.66
N MET A 240 7.88 -1.07 9.35
CA MET A 240 8.89 -1.59 10.27
C MET A 240 8.99 -0.71 11.52
N LEU A 241 9.00 0.61 11.35
CA LEU A 241 9.00 1.58 12.45
C LEU A 241 7.75 1.44 13.32
N ALA A 242 6.57 1.37 12.69
CA ALA A 242 5.31 1.18 13.40
C ALA A 242 5.33 -0.09 14.26
N GLY A 243 5.78 -1.21 13.67
CA GLY A 243 5.90 -2.48 14.35
C GLY A 243 6.92 -2.44 15.49
N LEU A 244 8.08 -1.81 15.28
CA LEU A 244 9.12 -1.66 16.30
C LEU A 244 8.62 -0.85 17.50
N VAL A 245 8.07 0.35 17.24
CA VAL A 245 7.57 1.23 18.32
C VAL A 245 6.42 0.57 19.08
N TYR A 246 5.50 -0.07 18.36
CA TYR A 246 4.42 -0.81 18.98
C TYR A 246 4.95 -1.97 19.83
N GLY A 247 5.84 -2.79 19.28
CA GLY A 247 6.39 -3.97 19.93
C GLY A 247 7.16 -3.64 21.21
N LEU A 248 7.93 -2.55 21.21
CA LEU A 248 8.62 -2.05 22.39
C LEU A 248 7.62 -1.52 23.45
N ARG A 249 6.56 -0.83 23.03
CA ARG A 249 5.58 -0.24 23.95
C ARG A 249 4.69 -1.28 24.62
N VAL A 250 4.25 -2.28 23.87
CA VAL A 250 3.40 -3.38 24.34
C VAL A 250 4.24 -4.50 24.98
N LYS A 251 5.59 -4.42 24.87
CA LYS A 251 6.56 -5.41 25.37
C LYS A 251 6.46 -6.78 24.66
N THR A 252 5.98 -6.83 23.44
CA THR A 252 6.04 -8.01 22.59
C THR A 252 7.48 -8.23 22.08
N PHE A 253 8.22 -7.14 21.84
CA PHE A 253 9.67 -7.18 21.58
C PHE A 253 10.43 -6.90 22.87
N LYS A 254 11.15 -7.90 23.37
CA LYS A 254 11.96 -7.82 24.60
C LYS A 254 13.43 -7.66 24.30
N ASN A 255 13.88 -8.22 23.18
CA ASN A 255 15.29 -8.25 22.77
C ASN A 255 15.42 -7.86 21.30
N ASN A 256 16.65 -7.46 20.90
CA ASN A 256 16.96 -7.21 19.48
C ASN A 256 16.70 -8.44 18.60
N ARG A 257 16.78 -9.64 19.16
CA ARG A 257 16.50 -10.89 18.44
C ARG A 257 15.04 -10.97 18.00
N ASP A 258 14.10 -10.54 18.85
CA ASP A 258 12.66 -10.54 18.53
C ASP A 258 12.37 -9.66 17.31
N PHE A 259 13.09 -8.53 17.18
CA PHE A 259 13.01 -7.65 16.01
C PHE A 259 13.55 -8.32 14.74
N VAL A 260 14.73 -8.96 14.84
CA VAL A 260 15.31 -9.71 13.70
C VAL A 260 14.42 -10.88 13.29
N ASP A 261 13.84 -11.60 14.25
CA ASP A 261 12.86 -12.65 13.99
C ASP A 261 11.60 -12.11 13.31
N GLY A 262 11.20 -10.88 13.63
CA GLY A 262 10.14 -10.15 12.93
C GLY A 262 10.49 -9.90 11.47
N MET A 263 11.69 -9.39 11.18
CA MET A 263 12.17 -9.17 9.81
C MET A 263 12.18 -10.47 8.99
N ASN A 264 12.57 -11.58 9.61
CA ASN A 264 12.68 -12.89 8.96
C ASN A 264 11.35 -13.65 8.89
N TYR A 265 10.27 -13.16 9.49
CA TYR A 265 9.03 -13.91 9.68
C TYR A 265 8.46 -14.45 8.36
N TYR A 266 8.29 -13.59 7.36
CA TYR A 266 7.82 -13.99 6.04
C TYR A 266 8.94 -14.36 5.06
N LEU A 267 10.21 -14.03 5.37
CA LEU A 267 11.33 -14.39 4.50
C LEU A 267 11.64 -15.89 4.51
N LYS A 268 11.30 -16.59 5.59
CA LYS A 268 11.47 -18.06 5.70
C LYS A 268 10.69 -18.79 4.61
N ASP A 269 9.52 -18.29 4.24
CA ASP A 269 8.65 -18.90 3.23
C ASP A 269 9.12 -18.61 1.80
N LEU A 270 9.94 -17.56 1.60
CA LEU A 270 10.54 -17.23 0.29
C LEU A 270 11.50 -18.29 -0.21
N SER A 271 12.14 -19.06 0.68
CA SER A 271 13.05 -20.13 0.30
C SER A 271 12.35 -21.22 -0.54
N SER A 272 11.07 -21.49 -0.27
CA SER A 272 10.25 -22.43 -1.02
C SER A 272 9.82 -21.93 -2.41
N LEU A 273 9.87 -20.62 -2.63
CA LEU A 273 9.54 -19.96 -3.91
C LEU A 273 10.76 -19.83 -4.83
N LEU A 274 11.99 -19.94 -4.28
CA LEU A 274 13.24 -19.75 -5.01
C LEU A 274 13.85 -21.07 -5.51
N VAL A 275 13.30 -22.19 -5.10
CA VAL A 275 13.65 -23.56 -5.55
C VAL A 275 12.69 -24.00 -6.64
#